data_ccf469539b58ab75972ead37bf0e7a88
#
_entry.id   ccf469539b58ab75972ead37bf0e7a88
#
_cell.length_a   1.000
_cell.length_b   1.000
_cell.length_c   1.000
_cell.angle_alpha   90.00
_cell.angle_beta   90.00
_cell.angle_gamma   90.00
#
_symmetry.space_group_name_H-M   'P 1'
#
loop_
_entity.id
_entity.type
_entity.pdbx_description
1 polymer ?
#
loop_
_entity_poly.entity_id
_entity_poly.type
_entity_poly.pdbx_seq_one_letter_code
_entity_poly.pdbx_strand_id
1 'polypeptide(L)'
;MPDRTQTSTGPLGDDTHARILETAGHVFAETGFQAAKVRDICARAGVNLAAVNYHFGDKLGLYNEVLRYAACAAGNAAEFDPALPGGTPEAKLRGFVHGLLRHMYGEDRPAWPVRIMTHELAQPTPAFQGVVDQIIRPRHEAIRALIGAIIGRPSGDRVTRLCTQSVMGQIIVYAHGREVLKRLWPDLRFTTETLDEIADHISAFSYAALRSMSRANRASSANGAPLRTARSGKRAAR
;
A
#
# COMPACT_ATOMS: atom_id res chain seq x y z
N MET A 1 4.82 33.32 45.05
CA MET A 1 4.98 32.86 43.64
C MET A 1 4.82 31.37 43.64
N PRO A 2 3.69 30.80 43.22
CA PRO A 2 3.56 29.35 43.09
C PRO A 2 3.98 28.91 41.70
N ASP A 3 4.68 27.83 41.72
CA ASP A 3 5.29 26.99 40.76
C ASP A 3 4.27 26.51 39.65
N ARG A 4 4.67 26.67 38.40
CA ARG A 4 3.94 26.11 37.28
C ARG A 4 4.34 24.64 37.10
N THR A 5 3.56 23.75 37.65
CA THR A 5 3.62 22.32 37.36
C THR A 5 3.45 22.08 35.85
N GLN A 6 4.55 21.79 35.17
CA GLN A 6 4.57 21.17 33.87
C GLN A 6 3.96 19.76 34.03
N THR A 7 2.78 19.55 33.49
CA THR A 7 2.21 18.22 33.32
C THR A 7 3.02 17.49 32.27
N SER A 8 3.93 16.65 32.74
CA SER A 8 4.62 15.66 31.88
C SER A 8 3.60 14.68 31.33
N THR A 9 3.41 14.69 30.01
CA THR A 9 2.74 13.60 29.27
C THR A 9 3.65 12.37 29.38
N GLY A 10 3.40 11.53 30.38
CA GLY A 10 4.18 10.34 30.66
C GLY A 10 3.75 9.15 29.79
N PRO A 11 4.48 8.02 29.85
CA PRO A 11 4.34 6.84 28.96
C PRO A 11 2.95 6.18 28.94
N LEU A 12 2.06 6.51 29.87
CA LEU A 12 0.69 5.98 29.95
C LEU A 12 -0.26 6.47 28.83
N GLY A 13 0.02 7.62 28.22
CA GLY A 13 -0.81 8.18 27.14
C GLY A 13 -0.54 7.47 25.80
N ASP A 14 0.70 7.14 25.51
CA ASP A 14 1.11 6.44 24.29
C ASP A 14 0.60 4.99 24.28
N ASP A 15 0.62 4.30 25.44
CA ASP A 15 0.09 2.95 25.57
C ASP A 15 -1.43 2.90 25.36
N THR A 16 -2.19 3.87 25.89
CA THR A 16 -3.66 3.95 25.72
C THR A 16 -4.02 4.25 24.28
N HIS A 17 -3.33 5.19 23.64
CA HIS A 17 -3.53 5.51 22.21
C HIS A 17 -3.29 4.29 21.33
N ALA A 18 -2.16 3.60 21.50
CA ALA A 18 -1.79 2.40 20.73
C ALA A 18 -2.81 1.27 20.92
N ARG A 19 -3.27 1.04 22.18
CA ARG A 19 -4.27 0.03 22.50
C ARG A 19 -5.63 0.30 21.88
N ILE A 20 -6.09 1.57 21.87
CA ILE A 20 -7.33 1.96 21.20
C ILE A 20 -7.19 1.74 19.69
N LEU A 21 -6.07 2.17 19.09
CA LEU A 21 -5.81 2.07 17.66
C LEU A 21 -5.82 0.60 17.19
N GLU A 22 -5.11 -0.27 17.89
CA GLU A 22 -5.03 -1.70 17.58
C GLU A 22 -6.41 -2.37 17.71
N THR A 23 -7.11 -2.12 18.81
CA THR A 23 -8.47 -2.65 19.03
C THR A 23 -9.46 -2.16 17.97
N ALA A 24 -9.39 -0.88 17.63
CA ALA A 24 -10.23 -0.30 16.59
C ALA A 24 -9.93 -0.91 15.22
N GLY A 25 -8.65 -1.16 14.91
CA GLY A 25 -8.23 -1.85 13.69
C GLY A 25 -8.91 -3.20 13.53
N HIS A 26 -8.92 -4.02 14.57
CA HIS A 26 -9.61 -5.30 14.58
C HIS A 26 -11.13 -5.13 14.36
N VAL A 27 -11.78 -4.26 15.12
CA VAL A 27 -13.25 -4.04 15.02
C VAL A 27 -13.63 -3.55 13.63
N PHE A 28 -12.93 -2.56 13.09
CA PHE A 28 -13.21 -2.05 11.76
C PHE A 28 -12.95 -3.08 10.65
N ALA A 29 -11.92 -3.90 10.80
CA ALA A 29 -11.63 -4.98 9.84
C ALA A 29 -12.66 -6.12 9.90
N GLU A 30 -13.30 -6.34 11.06
CA GLU A 30 -14.35 -7.34 11.24
C GLU A 30 -15.70 -6.87 10.69
N THR A 31 -16.09 -5.64 10.98
CA THR A 31 -17.46 -5.15 10.77
C THR A 31 -17.59 -4.05 9.70
N GLY A 32 -16.48 -3.48 9.25
CA GLY A 32 -16.46 -2.30 8.38
C GLY A 32 -16.75 -1.00 9.13
N PHE A 33 -16.46 0.13 8.48
CA PHE A 33 -16.65 1.45 9.08
C PHE A 33 -18.10 1.71 9.53
N GLN A 34 -19.08 1.40 8.69
CA GLN A 34 -20.49 1.77 8.97
C GLN A 34 -21.04 1.04 10.19
N ALA A 35 -20.86 -0.28 10.29
CA ALA A 35 -21.44 -1.10 11.34
C ALA A 35 -20.67 -1.03 12.67
N ALA A 36 -19.38 -0.69 12.66
CA ALA A 36 -18.59 -0.56 13.86
C ALA A 36 -19.15 0.48 14.83
N LYS A 37 -19.22 0.13 16.12
CA LYS A 37 -19.67 1.03 17.19
C LYS A 37 -18.47 1.40 18.09
N VAL A 38 -18.28 2.70 18.36
CA VAL A 38 -17.21 3.17 19.24
C VAL A 38 -17.32 2.56 20.66
N ARG A 39 -18.53 2.30 21.12
CA ARG A 39 -18.76 1.64 22.42
C ARG A 39 -18.17 0.23 22.47
N ASP A 40 -18.25 -0.52 21.39
CA ASP A 40 -17.68 -1.88 21.32
C ASP A 40 -16.15 -1.81 21.32
N ILE A 41 -15.58 -0.80 20.64
CA ILE A 41 -14.14 -0.51 20.68
C ILE A 41 -13.71 -0.16 22.10
N CYS A 42 -14.43 0.75 22.77
CA CYS A 42 -14.13 1.12 24.14
C CYS A 42 -14.16 -0.09 25.09
N ALA A 43 -15.20 -0.93 24.97
CA ALA A 43 -15.35 -2.11 25.82
C ALA A 43 -14.20 -3.12 25.60
N ARG A 44 -13.82 -3.38 24.36
CA ARG A 44 -12.71 -4.29 24.03
C ARG A 44 -11.33 -3.70 24.42
N ALA A 45 -11.16 -2.38 24.27
CA ALA A 45 -9.91 -1.71 24.63
C ALA A 45 -9.76 -1.45 26.14
N GLY A 46 -10.81 -1.67 26.95
CA GLY A 46 -10.81 -1.37 28.38
C GLY A 46 -10.68 0.13 28.68
N VAL A 47 -11.33 0.99 27.86
CA VAL A 47 -11.29 2.44 28.01
C VAL A 47 -12.71 3.02 28.00
N ASN A 48 -12.86 4.25 28.46
CA ASN A 48 -14.13 4.98 28.35
C ASN A 48 -14.21 5.79 27.05
N LEU A 49 -15.40 6.26 26.70
CA LEU A 49 -15.63 7.05 25.48
C LEU A 49 -14.86 8.38 25.50
N ALA A 50 -14.64 8.96 26.67
CA ALA A 50 -13.88 10.21 26.80
C ALA A 50 -12.43 10.05 26.33
N ALA A 51 -11.79 8.89 26.59
CA ALA A 51 -10.44 8.61 26.11
C ALA A 51 -10.40 8.54 24.57
N VAL A 52 -11.37 7.90 23.92
CA VAL A 52 -11.44 7.86 22.46
C VAL A 52 -11.64 9.27 21.88
N ASN A 53 -12.54 10.06 22.46
CA ASN A 53 -12.77 11.44 22.02
C ASN A 53 -11.54 12.33 22.25
N TYR A 54 -10.82 12.13 23.34
CA TYR A 54 -9.60 12.87 23.64
C TYR A 54 -8.47 12.60 22.62
N HIS A 55 -8.25 11.33 22.28
CA HIS A 55 -7.15 10.94 21.38
C HIS A 55 -7.49 11.10 19.90
N PHE A 56 -8.74 10.88 19.51
CA PHE A 56 -9.13 10.74 18.10
C PHE A 56 -10.28 11.65 17.65
N GLY A 57 -10.89 12.39 18.60
CA GLY A 57 -12.01 13.28 18.33
C GLY A 57 -13.35 12.53 18.19
N ASP A 58 -13.50 11.79 17.12
CA ASP A 58 -14.73 11.04 16.84
C ASP A 58 -14.42 9.69 16.15
N LYS A 59 -15.48 8.97 15.72
CA LYS A 59 -15.36 7.70 15.01
C LYS A 59 -14.58 7.84 13.69
N LEU A 60 -14.79 8.94 12.97
CA LEU A 60 -14.11 9.18 11.70
C LEU A 60 -12.63 9.50 11.92
N GLY A 61 -12.32 10.30 12.94
CA GLY A 61 -10.95 10.59 13.33
C GLY A 61 -10.19 9.32 13.75
N LEU A 62 -10.81 8.46 14.56
CA LEU A 62 -10.25 7.16 14.92
C LEU A 62 -10.04 6.28 13.67
N TYR A 63 -11.00 6.25 12.75
CA TYR A 63 -10.90 5.47 11.52
C TYR A 63 -9.79 5.98 10.59
N ASN A 64 -9.64 7.31 10.47
CA ASN A 64 -8.55 7.92 9.71
C ASN A 64 -7.18 7.47 10.24
N GLU A 65 -7.00 7.48 11.59
CA GLU A 65 -5.75 7.03 12.19
C GLU A 65 -5.51 5.53 11.97
N VAL A 66 -6.55 4.70 12.08
CA VAL A 66 -6.47 3.26 11.79
C VAL A 66 -6.10 3.01 10.34
N LEU A 67 -6.71 3.71 9.39
CA LEU A 67 -6.35 3.57 7.96
C LEU A 67 -4.93 4.05 7.68
N ARG A 68 -4.54 5.18 8.28
CA ARG A 68 -3.18 5.69 8.15
C ARG A 68 -2.16 4.68 8.71
N TYR A 69 -2.44 4.12 9.88
CA TYR A 69 -1.62 3.06 10.47
C TYR A 69 -1.57 1.84 9.54
N ALA A 70 -2.71 1.35 9.04
CA ALA A 70 -2.77 0.21 8.14
C ALA A 70 -1.95 0.42 6.85
N ALA A 71 -1.97 1.64 6.30
CA ALA A 71 -1.22 2.00 5.11
C ALA A 71 0.26 2.31 5.39
N CYS A 72 0.58 2.85 6.58
CA CYS A 72 1.93 3.21 7.02
C CYS A 72 2.62 2.10 7.81
N ALA A 73 1.87 1.23 8.50
CA ALA A 73 2.44 0.05 9.18
C ALA A 73 3.26 -0.82 8.24
N ALA A 74 3.28 -0.38 7.00
CA ALA A 74 4.12 -0.73 5.88
C ALA A 74 5.64 -0.71 6.15
N GLY A 75 6.12 -0.74 7.38
CA GLY A 75 7.53 -0.55 7.66
C GLY A 75 8.00 0.86 7.26
N ASN A 76 9.21 1.21 7.58
CA ASN A 76 9.81 2.44 7.08
C ASN A 76 9.70 2.45 5.55
N ALA A 77 8.92 3.39 5.00
CA ALA A 77 8.85 3.60 3.56
C ALA A 77 10.25 3.75 2.93
N ALA A 78 11.23 4.14 3.74
CA ALA A 78 12.64 4.22 3.38
C ALA A 78 13.28 2.86 3.04
N GLU A 79 12.85 1.73 3.60
CA GLU A 79 13.51 0.44 3.37
C GLU A 79 13.31 -0.09 1.93
N PHE A 80 12.22 0.31 1.28
CA PHE A 80 11.88 -0.10 -0.09
C PHE A 80 11.48 1.06 -1.00
N ASP A 81 11.92 2.28 -0.67
CA ASP A 81 11.70 3.44 -1.53
C ASP A 81 12.60 3.33 -2.78
N PRO A 82 12.03 3.13 -3.97
CA PRO A 82 12.79 3.06 -5.20
C PRO A 82 13.49 4.37 -5.57
N ALA A 83 13.16 5.48 -4.92
CA ALA A 83 13.81 6.77 -5.11
C ALA A 83 15.14 6.89 -4.37
N LEU A 84 15.43 6.02 -3.38
CA LEU A 84 16.70 6.07 -2.65
C LEU A 84 17.90 5.95 -3.57
N PRO A 85 18.97 6.71 -3.32
CA PRO A 85 20.19 6.64 -4.11
C PRO A 85 20.86 5.29 -3.97
N GLY A 86 21.60 4.87 -5.02
CA GLY A 86 22.36 3.61 -5.05
C GLY A 86 21.56 2.44 -5.63
N GLY A 87 22.28 1.33 -5.87
CA GLY A 87 21.72 0.12 -6.44
C GLY A 87 21.37 0.18 -7.93
N THR A 88 21.23 -0.99 -8.54
CA THR A 88 20.74 -1.10 -9.92
C THR A 88 19.23 -0.94 -9.99
N PRO A 89 18.63 -0.55 -11.14
CA PRO A 89 17.19 -0.50 -11.29
C PRO A 89 16.48 -1.83 -10.97
N GLU A 90 17.14 -2.95 -11.25
CA GLU A 90 16.69 -4.30 -10.91
C GLU A 90 16.64 -4.51 -9.40
N ALA A 91 17.72 -4.18 -8.69
CA ALA A 91 17.78 -4.29 -7.24
C ALA A 91 16.74 -3.40 -6.55
N LYS A 92 16.49 -2.20 -7.08
CA LYS A 92 15.46 -1.29 -6.60
C LYS A 92 14.06 -1.87 -6.79
N LEU A 93 13.77 -2.42 -7.97
CA LEU A 93 12.49 -3.09 -8.24
C LEU A 93 12.29 -4.28 -7.29
N ARG A 94 13.32 -5.11 -7.14
CA ARG A 94 13.32 -6.25 -6.21
C ARG A 94 13.06 -5.80 -4.77
N GLY A 95 13.80 -4.81 -4.28
CA GLY A 95 13.62 -4.25 -2.94
C GLY A 95 12.20 -3.73 -2.70
N PHE A 96 11.62 -3.03 -3.69
CA PHE A 96 10.23 -2.54 -3.61
C PHE A 96 9.23 -3.70 -3.51
N VAL A 97 9.35 -4.73 -4.34
CA VAL A 97 8.43 -5.88 -4.34
C VAL A 97 8.54 -6.66 -3.03
N HIS A 98 9.76 -6.97 -2.59
CA HIS A 98 10.03 -7.65 -1.31
C HIS A 98 9.45 -6.86 -0.12
N GLY A 99 9.78 -5.57 -0.06
CA GLY A 99 9.32 -4.70 1.02
C GLY A 99 7.79 -4.68 1.11
N LEU A 100 7.11 -4.54 -0.04
CA LEU A 100 5.65 -4.46 -0.07
C LEU A 100 4.98 -5.80 0.32
N LEU A 101 5.49 -6.94 -0.15
CA LEU A 101 4.96 -8.26 0.21
C LEU A 101 5.22 -8.62 1.68
N ARG A 102 6.43 -8.42 2.16
CA ARG A 102 6.76 -8.64 3.59
C ARG A 102 5.95 -7.75 4.51
N HIS A 103 5.69 -6.51 4.06
CA HIS A 103 4.81 -5.62 4.79
C HIS A 103 3.38 -6.17 4.93
N MET A 104 2.84 -6.72 3.86
CA MET A 104 1.46 -7.25 3.87
C MET A 104 1.32 -8.57 4.64
N TYR A 105 2.38 -9.36 4.74
CA TYR A 105 2.33 -10.76 5.20
C TYR A 105 3.41 -11.17 6.19
N GLY A 106 4.25 -10.26 6.69
CA GLY A 106 5.27 -10.62 7.70
C GLY A 106 4.65 -11.40 8.86
N GLU A 107 5.35 -12.44 9.33
CA GLU A 107 4.84 -13.41 10.33
C GLU A 107 4.37 -12.74 11.63
N ASP A 108 5.01 -11.65 12.03
CA ASP A 108 4.69 -10.89 13.26
C ASP A 108 3.61 -9.82 13.04
N ARG A 109 2.92 -9.80 11.90
CA ARG A 109 1.98 -8.73 11.58
C ARG A 109 0.53 -9.15 11.75
N PRO A 110 -0.29 -8.33 12.39
CA PRO A 110 -1.72 -8.58 12.47
C PRO A 110 -2.34 -8.58 11.07
N ALA A 111 -3.36 -9.40 10.86
CA ALA A 111 -4.03 -9.50 9.55
C ALA A 111 -5.02 -8.35 9.28
N TRP A 112 -5.37 -7.57 10.30
CA TRP A 112 -6.41 -6.55 10.17
C TRP A 112 -6.03 -5.38 9.23
N PRO A 113 -4.77 -4.92 9.09
CA PRO A 113 -4.42 -3.86 8.16
C PRO A 113 -4.74 -4.21 6.70
N VAL A 114 -4.42 -5.43 6.27
CA VAL A 114 -4.74 -5.90 4.90
C VAL A 114 -6.25 -6.02 4.72
N ARG A 115 -6.99 -6.51 5.72
CA ARG A 115 -8.44 -6.65 5.66
C ARG A 115 -9.15 -5.31 5.54
N ILE A 116 -8.76 -4.31 6.34
CA ILE A 116 -9.36 -2.98 6.30
C ILE A 116 -9.08 -2.29 4.96
N MET A 117 -7.88 -2.44 4.42
CA MET A 117 -7.54 -1.93 3.08
C MET A 117 -8.34 -2.64 1.98
N THR A 118 -8.62 -3.95 2.12
CA THR A 118 -9.50 -4.69 1.21
C THR A 118 -10.92 -4.14 1.23
N HIS A 119 -11.46 -3.78 2.40
CA HIS A 119 -12.77 -3.13 2.53
C HIS A 119 -12.79 -1.78 1.82
N GLU A 120 -11.75 -0.95 2.01
CA GLU A 120 -11.65 0.36 1.34
C GLU A 120 -11.54 0.24 -0.18
N LEU A 121 -10.84 -0.78 -0.70
CA LEU A 121 -10.77 -1.03 -2.14
C LEU A 121 -12.14 -1.46 -2.73
N ALA A 122 -12.96 -2.17 -1.96
CA ALA A 122 -14.27 -2.62 -2.38
C ALA A 122 -15.37 -1.54 -2.20
N GLN A 123 -15.32 -0.80 -1.09
CA GLN A 123 -16.29 0.22 -0.70
C GLN A 123 -15.57 1.41 -0.05
N PRO A 124 -15.01 2.32 -0.87
CA PRO A 124 -14.23 3.45 -0.36
C PRO A 124 -15.04 4.36 0.57
N THR A 125 -14.47 4.67 1.74
CA THR A 125 -15.00 5.70 2.63
C THR A 125 -14.40 7.07 2.32
N PRO A 126 -14.96 8.18 2.84
CA PRO A 126 -14.33 9.51 2.71
C PRO A 126 -12.91 9.57 3.28
N ALA A 127 -12.59 8.74 4.28
CA ALA A 127 -11.25 8.64 4.88
C ALA A 127 -10.18 8.13 3.91
N PHE A 128 -10.56 7.29 2.94
CA PHE A 128 -9.63 6.64 2.02
C PHE A 128 -8.91 7.63 1.11
N GLN A 129 -9.55 8.74 0.73
CA GLN A 129 -8.91 9.76 -0.11
C GLN A 129 -7.64 10.33 0.53
N GLY A 130 -7.65 10.58 1.84
CA GLY A 130 -6.48 11.04 2.57
C GLY A 130 -5.31 10.04 2.53
N VAL A 131 -5.62 8.75 2.68
CA VAL A 131 -4.62 7.67 2.57
C VAL A 131 -4.06 7.58 1.14
N VAL A 132 -4.93 7.69 0.13
CA VAL A 132 -4.48 7.70 -1.28
C VAL A 132 -3.52 8.84 -1.53
N ASP A 133 -3.85 10.05 -1.11
CA ASP A 133 -3.05 11.25 -1.42
C ASP A 133 -1.75 11.33 -0.63
N GLN A 134 -1.77 10.95 0.65
CA GLN A 134 -0.62 11.13 1.54
C GLN A 134 0.34 9.93 1.54
N ILE A 135 -0.13 8.72 1.22
CA ILE A 135 0.66 7.49 1.38
C ILE A 135 0.78 6.72 0.07
N ILE A 136 -0.36 6.38 -0.56
CA ILE A 136 -0.34 5.50 -1.74
C ILE A 136 0.24 6.22 -2.95
N ARG A 137 -0.20 7.46 -3.21
CA ARG A 137 0.23 8.23 -4.37
C ARG A 137 1.74 8.48 -4.41
N PRO A 138 2.41 8.96 -3.34
CA PRO A 138 3.86 9.14 -3.35
C PRO A 138 4.63 7.85 -3.69
N ARG A 139 4.24 6.74 -3.08
CA ARG A 139 4.85 5.43 -3.34
C ARG A 139 4.63 4.96 -4.78
N HIS A 140 3.40 5.14 -5.28
CA HIS A 140 3.05 4.80 -6.66
C HIS A 140 3.81 5.68 -7.67
N GLU A 141 4.06 6.94 -7.36
CA GLU A 141 4.86 7.83 -8.19
C GLU A 141 6.34 7.46 -8.20
N ALA A 142 6.88 7.06 -7.06
CA ALA A 142 8.27 6.60 -6.95
C ALA A 142 8.53 5.33 -7.80
N ILE A 143 7.68 4.31 -7.67
CA ILE A 143 7.81 3.09 -8.49
C ILE A 143 7.57 3.38 -9.98
N ARG A 144 6.65 4.28 -10.32
CA ARG A 144 6.39 4.71 -11.70
C ARG A 144 7.61 5.42 -12.30
N ALA A 145 8.29 6.25 -11.53
CA ALA A 145 9.53 6.90 -11.98
C ALA A 145 10.64 5.88 -12.25
N LEU A 146 10.81 4.88 -11.36
CA LEU A 146 11.76 3.79 -11.56
C LEU A 146 11.44 2.99 -12.83
N ILE A 147 10.18 2.59 -13.03
CA ILE A 147 9.75 1.85 -14.21
C ILE A 147 9.97 2.69 -15.48
N GLY A 148 9.65 3.98 -15.44
CA GLY A 148 9.93 4.91 -16.55
C GLY A 148 11.42 4.94 -16.91
N ALA A 149 12.30 5.00 -15.90
CA ALA A 149 13.75 4.94 -16.10
C ALA A 149 14.20 3.61 -16.72
N ILE A 150 13.64 2.47 -16.28
CA ILE A 150 13.98 1.15 -16.85
C ILE A 150 13.60 1.05 -18.32
N ILE A 151 12.40 1.50 -18.71
CA ILE A 151 11.91 1.38 -20.11
C ILE A 151 12.37 2.54 -21.00
N GLY A 152 13.02 3.57 -20.44
CA GLY A 152 13.48 4.75 -21.16
C GLY A 152 12.34 5.66 -21.62
N ARG A 153 11.32 5.87 -20.78
CA ARG A 153 10.16 6.73 -21.04
C ARG A 153 9.84 7.65 -19.84
N PRO A 154 9.24 8.82 -20.07
CA PRO A 154 8.77 9.66 -18.98
C PRO A 154 7.78 8.92 -18.06
N SER A 155 7.79 9.24 -16.77
CA SER A 155 6.85 8.67 -15.81
C SER A 155 5.38 8.95 -16.16
N GLY A 156 5.08 10.09 -16.81
CA GLY A 156 3.75 10.45 -17.28
C GLY A 156 3.27 9.72 -18.54
N ASP A 157 4.15 9.00 -19.23
CA ASP A 157 3.80 8.26 -20.46
C ASP A 157 2.80 7.15 -20.19
N ARG A 158 1.88 6.91 -21.16
CA ARG A 158 0.85 5.88 -21.04
C ARG A 158 1.43 4.48 -20.86
N VAL A 159 2.51 4.15 -21.57
CA VAL A 159 3.15 2.83 -21.48
C VAL A 159 3.78 2.64 -20.10
N THR A 160 4.42 3.68 -19.55
CA THR A 160 4.95 3.65 -18.18
C THR A 160 3.86 3.38 -17.17
N ARG A 161 2.70 4.03 -17.30
CA ARG A 161 1.54 3.79 -16.41
C ARG A 161 1.03 2.34 -16.52
N LEU A 162 0.90 1.80 -17.73
CA LEU A 162 0.47 0.41 -17.94
C LEU A 162 1.47 -0.58 -17.33
N CYS A 163 2.77 -0.37 -17.54
CA CYS A 163 3.81 -1.21 -16.93
C CYS A 163 3.76 -1.15 -15.39
N THR A 164 3.54 0.04 -14.83
CA THR A 164 3.40 0.21 -13.38
C THR A 164 2.21 -0.59 -12.85
N GLN A 165 1.05 -0.51 -13.51
CA GLN A 165 -0.12 -1.29 -13.11
C GLN A 165 0.10 -2.80 -13.26
N SER A 166 0.84 -3.25 -14.27
CA SER A 166 1.19 -4.67 -14.43
C SER A 166 2.05 -5.19 -13.28
N VAL A 167 3.04 -4.40 -12.82
CA VAL A 167 3.86 -4.75 -11.65
C VAL A 167 3.02 -4.74 -10.38
N MET A 168 2.27 -3.66 -10.14
CA MET A 168 1.43 -3.51 -8.94
C MET A 168 0.34 -4.58 -8.87
N GLY A 169 -0.29 -4.93 -10.00
CA GLY A 169 -1.33 -5.95 -10.05
C GLY A 169 -0.86 -7.32 -9.60
N GLN A 170 0.37 -7.72 -9.93
CA GLN A 170 0.96 -8.98 -9.47
C GLN A 170 1.11 -8.99 -7.93
N ILE A 171 1.53 -7.88 -7.32
CA ILE A 171 1.67 -7.78 -5.87
C ILE A 171 0.30 -7.76 -5.19
N ILE A 172 -0.63 -6.95 -5.70
CA ILE A 172 -1.96 -6.75 -5.13
C ILE A 172 -2.79 -8.03 -5.13
N VAL A 173 -2.62 -8.92 -6.12
CA VAL A 173 -3.34 -10.19 -6.15
C VAL A 173 -2.98 -11.09 -4.98
N TYR A 174 -1.73 -11.09 -4.54
CA TYR A 174 -1.34 -11.81 -3.32
C TYR A 174 -1.95 -11.15 -2.08
N ALA A 175 -1.98 -9.81 -2.01
CA ALA A 175 -2.52 -9.07 -0.88
C ALA A 175 -4.02 -9.31 -0.68
N HIS A 176 -4.80 -9.08 -1.71
CA HIS A 176 -6.26 -9.03 -1.61
C HIS A 176 -6.96 -10.30 -2.16
N GLY A 177 -6.24 -11.13 -2.91
CA GLY A 177 -6.74 -12.40 -3.46
C GLY A 177 -6.47 -13.63 -2.59
N ARG A 178 -6.02 -13.47 -1.35
CA ARG A 178 -5.58 -14.56 -0.47
C ARG A 178 -6.58 -15.74 -0.37
N GLU A 179 -7.86 -15.44 -0.23
CA GLU A 179 -8.89 -16.46 -0.11
C GLU A 179 -9.13 -17.23 -1.44
N VAL A 180 -8.93 -16.58 -2.55
CA VAL A 180 -8.95 -17.23 -3.88
C VAL A 180 -7.68 -18.06 -4.08
N LEU A 181 -6.52 -17.49 -3.76
CA LEU A 181 -5.23 -18.18 -3.91
C LEU A 181 -5.16 -19.46 -3.07
N LYS A 182 -5.65 -19.47 -1.84
CA LYS A 182 -5.74 -20.68 -1.01
C LYS A 182 -6.56 -21.80 -1.64
N ARG A 183 -7.58 -21.48 -2.43
CA ARG A 183 -8.41 -22.46 -3.14
C ARG A 183 -7.76 -22.95 -4.43
N LEU A 184 -7.05 -22.08 -5.15
CA LEU A 184 -6.36 -22.40 -6.40
C LEU A 184 -5.01 -23.07 -6.15
N TRP A 185 -4.39 -22.75 -5.03
CA TRP A 185 -3.07 -23.28 -4.62
C TRP A 185 -3.11 -23.66 -3.14
N PRO A 186 -3.69 -24.82 -2.81
CA PRO A 186 -3.94 -25.23 -1.41
C PRO A 186 -2.67 -25.36 -0.54
N ASP A 187 -1.52 -25.63 -1.17
CA ASP A 187 -0.24 -25.80 -0.47
C ASP A 187 0.48 -24.45 -0.22
N LEU A 188 -0.02 -23.36 -0.79
CA LEU A 188 0.57 -22.04 -0.58
C LEU A 188 0.49 -21.63 0.90
N ARG A 189 1.65 -21.39 1.49
CA ARG A 189 1.80 -20.82 2.84
C ARG A 189 2.56 -19.50 2.69
N PHE A 190 2.12 -18.48 3.41
CA PHE A 190 2.77 -17.17 3.39
C PHE A 190 3.84 -17.11 4.49
N THR A 191 4.83 -18.00 4.41
CA THR A 191 6.03 -17.96 5.25
C THR A 191 7.00 -16.92 4.69
N THR A 192 8.00 -16.52 5.46
CA THR A 192 9.04 -15.60 5.02
C THR A 192 9.73 -16.09 3.75
N GLU A 193 10.08 -17.38 3.69
CA GLU A 193 10.73 -17.99 2.53
C GLU A 193 9.85 -17.94 1.29
N THR A 194 8.56 -18.30 1.43
CA THR A 194 7.60 -18.28 0.30
C THR A 194 7.34 -16.84 -0.18
N LEU A 195 7.30 -15.88 0.74
CA LEU A 195 7.16 -14.46 0.37
C LEU A 195 8.38 -13.96 -0.41
N ASP A 196 9.56 -14.37 -0.02
CA ASP A 196 10.79 -14.04 -0.74
C ASP A 196 10.83 -14.69 -2.13
N GLU A 197 10.44 -15.95 -2.24
CA GLU A 197 10.33 -16.65 -3.52
C GLU A 197 9.31 -15.97 -4.46
N ILE A 198 8.14 -15.60 -3.97
CA ILE A 198 7.12 -14.85 -4.72
C ILE A 198 7.67 -13.49 -5.15
N ALA A 199 8.36 -12.78 -4.25
CA ALA A 199 8.93 -11.47 -4.55
C ALA A 199 10.03 -11.55 -5.61
N ASP A 200 10.89 -12.54 -5.51
CA ASP A 200 11.94 -12.80 -6.50
C ASP A 200 11.35 -13.14 -7.87
N HIS A 201 10.32 -14.00 -7.89
CA HIS A 201 9.61 -14.34 -9.13
C HIS A 201 8.97 -13.10 -9.78
N ILE A 202 8.17 -12.34 -9.03
CA ILE A 202 7.54 -11.11 -9.56
C ILE A 202 8.59 -10.13 -10.07
N SER A 203 9.68 -9.96 -9.34
CA SER A 203 10.75 -9.02 -9.70
C SER A 203 11.45 -9.43 -10.98
N ALA A 204 11.85 -10.70 -11.09
CA ALA A 204 12.54 -11.23 -12.26
C ALA A 204 11.64 -11.19 -13.51
N PHE A 205 10.39 -11.65 -13.39
CA PHE A 205 9.39 -11.64 -14.45
C PHE A 205 9.12 -10.22 -14.95
N SER A 206 8.86 -9.30 -14.02
CA SER A 206 8.59 -7.90 -14.35
C SER A 206 9.80 -7.22 -14.98
N TYR A 207 11.00 -7.42 -14.43
CA TYR A 207 12.21 -6.80 -14.95
C TYR A 207 12.56 -7.29 -16.35
N ALA A 208 12.39 -8.59 -16.63
CA ALA A 208 12.59 -9.14 -17.96
C ALA A 208 11.66 -8.51 -18.99
N ALA A 209 10.36 -8.36 -18.66
CA ALA A 209 9.38 -7.70 -19.50
C ALA A 209 9.73 -6.21 -19.74
N LEU A 210 10.06 -5.48 -18.68
CA LEU A 210 10.46 -4.06 -18.77
C LEU A 210 11.73 -3.86 -19.63
N ARG A 211 12.70 -4.74 -19.49
CA ARG A 211 13.92 -4.74 -20.33
C ARG A 211 13.62 -5.00 -21.81
N SER A 212 12.69 -5.90 -22.11
CA SER A 212 12.24 -6.14 -23.48
C SER A 212 11.61 -4.90 -24.08
N MET A 213 10.73 -4.22 -23.34
CA MET A 213 10.11 -2.96 -23.75
C MET A 213 11.13 -1.82 -23.94
N SER A 214 12.16 -1.75 -23.11
CA SER A 214 13.27 -0.80 -23.27
C SER A 214 14.01 -1.00 -24.59
N ARG A 215 14.28 -2.25 -24.97
CA ARG A 215 14.95 -2.57 -26.25
C ARG A 215 14.08 -2.17 -27.43
N ALA A 216 12.79 -2.49 -27.41
CA ALA A 216 11.83 -2.11 -28.45
C ALA A 216 11.74 -0.58 -28.61
N ASN A 217 11.71 0.15 -27.50
CA ASN A 217 11.69 1.61 -27.52
C ASN A 217 12.95 2.21 -28.17
N ARG A 218 14.13 1.70 -27.85
CA ARG A 218 15.40 2.13 -28.47
C ARG A 218 15.45 1.83 -29.95
N ALA A 219 15.01 0.63 -30.36
CA ALA A 219 14.98 0.25 -31.78
C ALA A 219 14.03 1.17 -32.59
N SER A 220 12.87 1.53 -32.04
CA SER A 220 11.93 2.48 -32.67
C SER A 220 12.52 3.88 -32.79
N SER A 221 13.22 4.35 -31.76
CA SER A 221 13.87 5.67 -31.76
C SER A 221 15.04 5.74 -32.76
N ALA A 222 15.80 4.65 -32.94
CA ALA A 222 16.89 4.56 -33.90
C ALA A 222 16.40 4.54 -35.36
N ASN A 223 15.20 4.01 -35.62
CA ASN A 223 14.62 3.90 -36.97
C ASN A 223 13.77 5.13 -37.38
N GLY A 224 13.75 6.21 -36.60
CA GLY A 224 13.07 7.45 -36.95
C GLY A 224 11.55 7.39 -37.13
N ALA A 225 10.89 6.29 -36.75
CA ALA A 225 9.45 6.13 -36.89
C ALA A 225 8.75 6.42 -35.54
N PRO A 226 7.87 7.42 -35.46
CA PRO A 226 7.04 7.60 -34.28
C PRO A 226 6.10 6.40 -34.13
N LEU A 227 6.08 5.77 -32.96
CA LEU A 227 5.11 4.73 -32.62
C LEU A 227 3.70 5.26 -32.89
N ARG A 228 3.01 4.66 -33.86
CA ARG A 228 1.63 4.99 -34.18
C ARG A 228 0.78 4.79 -32.91
N THR A 229 0.42 5.91 -32.29
CA THR A 229 -0.70 5.94 -31.34
C THR A 229 -1.93 5.49 -32.10
N ALA A 230 -2.58 4.40 -31.64
CA ALA A 230 -3.87 3.98 -32.18
C ALA A 230 -4.84 5.17 -32.16
N ARG A 231 -5.20 5.67 -33.33
CA ARG A 231 -6.19 6.72 -33.52
C ARG A 231 -7.50 6.22 -32.90
N SER A 232 -7.95 6.91 -31.86
CA SER A 232 -9.34 6.86 -31.43
C SER A 232 -10.24 7.28 -32.61
N GLY A 233 -10.84 6.32 -33.25
CA GLY A 233 -11.86 6.55 -34.25
C GLY A 233 -13.09 7.16 -33.59
N LYS A 234 -13.28 8.48 -33.73
CA LYS A 234 -14.59 9.10 -33.54
C LYS A 234 -15.54 8.49 -34.59
N ARG A 235 -16.41 7.58 -34.18
CA ARG A 235 -17.63 7.30 -34.95
C ARG A 235 -18.56 8.51 -34.78
N ALA A 236 -18.69 9.28 -35.84
CA ALA A 236 -19.76 10.25 -35.96
C ALA A 236 -21.09 9.51 -36.03
N ALA A 237 -22.03 9.89 -35.20
CA ALA A 237 -23.42 9.49 -35.29
C ALA A 237 -24.07 10.13 -36.57
N ARG A 238 -24.77 9.34 -37.28
CA ARG A 238 -25.96 9.70 -38.05
C ARG A 238 -27.13 8.86 -37.58
#